data_28d6d61443261ee62d0dc8377fa71302
#
_entry.id   28d6d61443261ee62d0dc8377fa71302
#
_cell.length_a   1.000
_cell.length_b   1.000
_cell.length_c   1.000
_cell.angle_alpha   90.00
_cell.angle_beta   90.00
_cell.angle_gamma   90.00
#
_symmetry.space_group_name_H-M   'P 1'
#
loop_
_entity.id
_entity.type
_entity.pdbx_description
1 polymer ?
#
loop_
_entity_poly.entity_id
_entity_poly.type
_entity_poly.pdbx_seq_one_letter_code
_entity_poly.pdbx_strand_id
1 'polypeptide(L)'
;MTTTRTLGRSGIEVSALGMGCWAIGGPLWGDDGQPFGWGEVDDAESIRTVHAALDLGITLFDTSSNYGAGHSERVLGQALRGRRDSAVIASKFGYTVEEQTRLSTGEDASAAYAVSCLDGILDRLGTDHLDLYQLHLGGLPTDQALDLVETLEHLVAQGRIRAYGWSTDDPERAAAFAKAGAHCTAVQYDTSVLNDNAAMVDVLATWDLAGLNRGPLAMGLLTGKYHGAAGALGGDDVRGRNPEWLRWFTDGVPTPEWAQRVDRVRAALTADGRTLTQGALGWLLARSPHNLPIPGCRTVAQAEENFAPLARTPLPADAFAEVESLLADLRG
;
A
#
# COMPACT_ATOMS: atom_id res chain seq x y z
N MET A 1 -2.36 18.12 -16.18
CA MET A 1 -1.34 18.28 -15.11
C MET A 1 -1.52 17.11 -14.16
N THR A 2 -0.47 16.39 -13.85
CA THR A 2 -0.51 15.29 -12.89
C THR A 2 -0.80 15.85 -11.49
N THR A 3 -1.76 15.30 -10.78
CA THR A 3 -2.08 15.74 -9.41
C THR A 3 -0.98 15.28 -8.46
N THR A 4 -0.33 16.21 -7.75
CA THR A 4 0.68 15.90 -6.71
C THR A 4 0.11 16.10 -5.31
N ARG A 5 0.72 15.47 -4.33
CA ARG A 5 0.47 15.61 -2.90
C ARG A 5 1.81 15.62 -2.16
N THR A 6 1.79 16.05 -0.91
CA THR A 6 2.98 15.99 -0.06
C THR A 6 2.93 14.73 0.80
N LEU A 7 4.07 14.10 1.02
CA LEU A 7 4.20 12.98 1.95
C LEU A 7 4.14 13.51 3.40
N GLY A 8 2.94 13.95 3.79
CA GLY A 8 2.68 14.63 5.06
C GLY A 8 3.61 15.83 5.27
N ARG A 9 3.97 16.07 6.52
CA ARG A 9 4.87 17.19 6.94
C ARG A 9 6.33 17.07 6.49
N SER A 10 6.68 16.05 5.66
CA SER A 10 8.06 15.87 5.17
C SER A 10 8.50 16.92 4.14
N GLY A 11 7.58 17.57 3.46
CA GLY A 11 7.85 18.41 2.30
C GLY A 11 8.22 17.64 1.02
N ILE A 12 8.21 16.30 1.04
CA ILE A 12 8.48 15.46 -0.14
C ILE A 12 7.23 15.43 -1.02
N GLU A 13 7.34 15.93 -2.25
CA GLU A 13 6.25 15.85 -3.23
C GLU A 13 6.20 14.45 -3.85
N VAL A 14 4.98 13.93 -4.01
CA VAL A 14 4.68 12.65 -4.64
C VAL A 14 3.48 12.78 -5.56
N SER A 15 3.34 11.86 -6.52
CA SER A 15 2.08 11.69 -7.25
C SER A 15 0.95 11.35 -6.28
N ALA A 16 -0.27 11.81 -6.55
CA ALA A 16 -1.43 11.57 -5.69
C ALA A 16 -1.85 10.08 -5.60
N LEU A 17 -1.31 9.24 -6.47
CA LEU A 17 -1.36 7.78 -6.41
C LEU A 17 0.06 7.24 -6.35
N GLY A 18 0.26 6.12 -5.66
CA GLY A 18 1.51 5.38 -5.68
C GLY A 18 1.31 3.96 -6.23
N MET A 19 2.39 3.27 -6.55
CA MET A 19 2.36 1.86 -6.94
C MET A 19 2.73 0.98 -5.75
N GLY A 20 1.80 0.10 -5.32
CA GLY A 20 2.09 -0.98 -4.38
C GLY A 20 2.83 -2.12 -5.07
N CYS A 21 4.00 -2.48 -4.55
CA CYS A 21 4.90 -3.46 -5.16
C CYS A 21 4.80 -4.86 -4.54
N TRP A 22 3.79 -5.13 -3.69
CA TRP A 22 3.61 -6.47 -3.14
C TRP A 22 3.35 -7.50 -4.24
N ALA A 23 2.54 -7.14 -5.23
CA ALA A 23 2.13 -8.04 -6.30
C ALA A 23 3.26 -8.41 -7.28
N ILE A 24 4.37 -7.67 -7.32
CA ILE A 24 5.57 -7.99 -8.10
C ILE A 24 6.65 -8.73 -7.29
N GLY A 25 6.41 -8.96 -6.00
CA GLY A 25 7.33 -9.69 -5.12
C GLY A 25 7.39 -11.19 -5.37
N GLY A 26 6.34 -11.76 -5.98
CA GLY A 26 6.25 -13.19 -6.17
C GLY A 26 5.91 -13.96 -4.89
N PRO A 27 6.25 -15.26 -4.83
CA PRO A 27 5.89 -16.12 -3.71
C PRO A 27 6.60 -15.71 -2.41
N LEU A 28 5.88 -15.85 -1.31
CA LEU A 28 6.39 -15.91 0.07
C LEU A 28 5.56 -16.95 0.80
N TRP A 29 6.17 -17.76 1.64
CA TRP A 29 5.52 -18.85 2.37
C TRP A 29 5.61 -18.62 3.87
N GLY A 30 4.58 -18.99 4.60
CA GLY A 30 4.62 -19.10 6.06
C GLY A 30 5.34 -20.38 6.49
N ASP A 31 5.68 -20.47 7.77
CA ASP A 31 6.21 -21.67 8.40
C ASP A 31 5.23 -22.86 8.38
N ASP A 32 3.93 -22.55 8.23
CA ASP A 32 2.85 -23.50 8.01
C ASP A 32 2.70 -23.96 6.54
N GLY A 33 3.60 -23.49 5.65
CA GLY A 33 3.57 -23.77 4.22
C GLY A 33 2.47 -23.04 3.45
N GLN A 34 1.79 -22.09 4.08
CA GLN A 34 0.73 -21.33 3.43
C GLN A 34 1.29 -20.12 2.66
N PRO A 35 0.67 -19.72 1.53
CA PRO A 35 1.13 -18.57 0.78
C PRO A 35 0.86 -17.25 1.49
N PHE A 36 1.88 -16.39 1.55
CA PHE A 36 1.80 -14.97 1.94
C PHE A 36 2.08 -14.02 0.77
N GLY A 37 2.13 -14.52 -0.44
CA GLY A 37 2.42 -13.78 -1.67
C GLY A 37 1.32 -13.96 -2.72
N TRP A 38 1.66 -13.54 -3.93
CA TRP A 38 0.74 -13.52 -5.07
C TRP A 38 1.03 -14.62 -6.11
N GLY A 39 1.77 -15.66 -5.75
CA GLY A 39 2.26 -16.69 -6.68
C GLY A 39 3.40 -16.20 -7.58
N GLU A 40 3.76 -16.99 -8.58
CA GLU A 40 4.87 -16.68 -9.48
C GLU A 40 4.64 -15.41 -10.29
N VAL A 41 5.72 -14.67 -10.55
CA VAL A 41 5.74 -13.42 -11.29
C VAL A 41 6.76 -13.46 -12.42
N ASP A 42 6.52 -12.72 -13.49
CA ASP A 42 7.47 -12.45 -14.57
C ASP A 42 8.17 -11.11 -14.27
N ASP A 43 9.46 -11.17 -13.96
CA ASP A 43 10.26 -9.99 -13.63
C ASP A 43 10.33 -9.01 -14.81
N ALA A 44 10.38 -9.51 -16.05
CA ALA A 44 10.41 -8.64 -17.22
C ALA A 44 9.10 -7.87 -17.36
N GLU A 45 7.94 -8.50 -17.10
CA GLU A 45 6.65 -7.81 -17.06
C GLU A 45 6.57 -6.86 -15.86
N SER A 46 7.06 -7.25 -14.70
CA SER A 46 7.09 -6.41 -13.50
C SER A 46 7.91 -5.13 -13.74
N ILE A 47 9.07 -5.23 -14.37
CA ILE A 47 9.91 -4.08 -14.76
C ILE A 47 9.18 -3.17 -15.76
N ARG A 48 8.55 -3.75 -16.79
CA ARG A 48 7.74 -2.97 -17.75
C ARG A 48 6.60 -2.24 -17.05
N THR A 49 5.97 -2.90 -16.06
CA THR A 49 4.87 -2.31 -15.26
C THR A 49 5.35 -1.12 -14.43
N VAL A 50 6.52 -1.21 -13.79
CA VAL A 50 7.14 -0.07 -13.08
C VAL A 50 7.47 1.07 -14.04
N HIS A 51 8.03 0.76 -15.22
CA HIS A 51 8.32 1.78 -16.25
C HIS A 51 7.03 2.46 -16.73
N ALA A 52 5.97 1.70 -17.01
CA ALA A 52 4.68 2.25 -17.40
C ALA A 52 4.09 3.16 -16.31
N ALA A 53 4.21 2.79 -15.03
CA ALA A 53 3.79 3.62 -13.92
C ALA A 53 4.55 4.96 -13.88
N LEU A 54 5.88 4.93 -14.04
CA LEU A 54 6.70 6.14 -14.15
C LEU A 54 6.29 7.04 -15.34
N ASP A 55 6.07 6.43 -16.51
CA ASP A 55 5.70 7.15 -17.73
C ASP A 55 4.28 7.76 -17.61
N LEU A 56 3.41 7.20 -16.76
CA LEU A 56 2.11 7.74 -16.37
C LEU A 56 2.19 8.81 -15.26
N GLY A 57 3.39 9.10 -14.75
CA GLY A 57 3.64 10.16 -13.76
C GLY A 57 3.55 9.69 -12.31
N ILE A 58 3.57 8.37 -12.04
CA ILE A 58 3.73 7.84 -10.68
C ILE A 58 5.15 8.08 -10.22
N THR A 59 5.27 8.67 -9.03
CA THR A 59 6.56 8.90 -8.38
C THR A 59 6.72 8.12 -7.08
N LEU A 60 5.63 7.69 -6.43
CA LEU A 60 5.64 6.95 -5.17
C LEU A 60 5.56 5.43 -5.44
N PHE A 61 6.56 4.67 -4.94
CA PHE A 61 6.61 3.21 -5.00
C PHE A 61 6.74 2.65 -3.59
N ASP A 62 5.77 1.81 -3.20
CA ASP A 62 5.72 1.19 -1.88
C ASP A 62 6.07 -0.30 -1.96
N THR A 63 7.19 -0.69 -1.37
CA THR A 63 7.65 -2.07 -1.26
C THR A 63 7.84 -2.49 0.21
N SER A 64 8.45 -3.65 0.45
CA SER A 64 8.81 -4.13 1.78
C SER A 64 9.87 -5.23 1.71
N SER A 65 10.69 -5.35 2.76
CA SER A 65 11.70 -6.40 2.90
C SER A 65 11.11 -7.82 2.85
N ASN A 66 9.87 -8.02 3.27
CA ASN A 66 9.22 -9.32 3.23
C ASN A 66 8.47 -9.62 1.92
N TYR A 67 8.31 -8.68 0.99
CA TYR A 67 7.60 -8.95 -0.27
C TYR A 67 8.44 -9.88 -1.17
N GLY A 68 8.01 -11.16 -1.24
CA GLY A 68 8.77 -12.21 -1.90
C GLY A 68 10.16 -12.42 -1.29
N ALA A 69 10.32 -12.17 0.03
CA ALA A 69 11.59 -12.24 0.75
C ALA A 69 12.68 -11.34 0.10
N GLY A 70 12.35 -10.07 -0.14
CA GLY A 70 13.25 -9.08 -0.74
C GLY A 70 13.24 -9.06 -2.28
N HIS A 71 12.52 -9.97 -2.93
CA HIS A 71 12.47 -10.01 -4.39
C HIS A 71 11.84 -8.76 -4.99
N SER A 72 10.76 -8.24 -4.38
CA SER A 72 10.13 -6.99 -4.82
C SER A 72 11.10 -5.81 -4.86
N GLU A 73 11.97 -5.70 -3.87
CA GLU A 73 12.99 -4.65 -3.82
C GLU A 73 14.05 -4.80 -4.92
N ARG A 74 14.47 -6.05 -5.21
CA ARG A 74 15.41 -6.32 -6.32
C ARG A 74 14.82 -5.95 -7.67
N VAL A 75 13.56 -6.32 -7.93
CA VAL A 75 12.85 -6.00 -9.18
C VAL A 75 12.66 -4.48 -9.30
N LEU A 76 12.22 -3.81 -8.23
CA LEU A 76 12.05 -2.37 -8.21
C LEU A 76 13.39 -1.64 -8.42
N GLY A 77 14.46 -2.05 -7.72
CA GLY A 77 15.80 -1.50 -7.87
C GLY A 77 16.35 -1.66 -9.29
N GLN A 78 16.10 -2.82 -9.92
CA GLN A 78 16.46 -3.04 -11.32
C GLN A 78 15.69 -2.11 -12.26
N ALA A 79 14.38 -1.94 -12.06
CA ALA A 79 13.53 -1.07 -12.88
C ALA A 79 13.91 0.41 -12.75
N LEU A 80 14.35 0.83 -11.55
CA LEU A 80 14.75 2.21 -11.26
C LEU A 80 16.21 2.52 -11.57
N ARG A 81 16.99 1.58 -12.08
CA ARG A 81 18.40 1.80 -12.42
C ARG A 81 18.54 2.94 -13.43
N GLY A 82 19.28 3.99 -13.05
CA GLY A 82 19.41 5.23 -13.83
C GLY A 82 18.19 6.17 -13.76
N ARG A 83 17.18 5.84 -12.96
CA ARG A 83 15.95 6.62 -12.76
C ARG A 83 15.62 6.85 -11.28
N ARG A 84 16.56 6.59 -10.35
CA ARG A 84 16.33 6.70 -8.89
C ARG A 84 15.73 8.04 -8.47
N ASP A 85 16.23 9.13 -9.05
CA ASP A 85 15.79 10.49 -8.75
C ASP A 85 14.35 10.80 -9.21
N SER A 86 13.77 9.94 -10.05
CA SER A 86 12.38 10.07 -10.50
C SER A 86 11.39 9.36 -9.56
N ALA A 87 11.87 8.69 -8.50
CA ALA A 87 11.06 7.87 -7.62
C ALA A 87 11.26 8.26 -6.16
N VAL A 88 10.15 8.28 -5.42
CA VAL A 88 10.07 8.28 -3.96
C VAL A 88 9.80 6.84 -3.53
N ILE A 89 10.76 6.23 -2.82
CA ILE A 89 10.69 4.82 -2.44
C ILE A 89 10.32 4.70 -0.97
N ALA A 90 9.23 4.00 -0.70
CA ALA A 90 8.83 3.55 0.61
C ALA A 90 9.14 2.06 0.77
N SER A 91 9.83 1.66 1.86
CA SER A 91 9.98 0.26 2.24
C SER A 91 9.74 0.07 3.73
N LYS A 92 9.77 -1.20 4.20
CA LYS A 92 9.30 -1.54 5.53
C LYS A 92 10.19 -2.58 6.20
N PHE A 93 10.19 -2.59 7.54
CA PHE A 93 10.85 -3.59 8.39
C PHE A 93 9.89 -4.13 9.45
N GLY A 94 10.29 -5.21 10.10
CA GLY A 94 9.53 -5.82 11.19
C GLY A 94 9.33 -7.32 10.98
N TYR A 95 9.05 -7.76 9.76
CA TYR A 95 9.02 -9.19 9.44
C TYR A 95 10.41 -9.70 9.08
N THR A 96 10.77 -10.85 9.63
CA THR A 96 12.00 -11.56 9.28
C THR A 96 11.72 -12.60 8.18
N VAL A 97 12.67 -12.77 7.27
CA VAL A 97 12.51 -13.68 6.12
C VAL A 97 13.82 -14.41 5.83
N GLU A 98 13.71 -15.59 5.25
CA GLU A 98 14.82 -16.30 4.64
C GLU A 98 14.70 -16.19 3.11
N GLU A 99 15.66 -15.50 2.48
CA GLU A 99 15.60 -15.16 1.05
C GLU A 99 15.65 -16.39 0.14
N GLN A 100 16.50 -17.39 0.46
CA GLN A 100 16.72 -18.56 -0.39
C GLN A 100 15.49 -19.45 -0.48
N THR A 101 14.80 -19.64 0.63
CA THR A 101 13.60 -20.49 0.73
C THR A 101 12.31 -19.71 0.56
N ARG A 102 12.39 -18.38 0.55
CA ARG A 102 11.22 -17.48 0.54
C ARG A 102 10.26 -17.75 1.69
N LEU A 103 10.82 -18.01 2.87
CA LEU A 103 10.03 -18.24 4.08
C LEU A 103 9.95 -16.97 4.93
N SER A 104 8.77 -16.72 5.48
CA SER A 104 8.58 -15.80 6.61
C SER A 104 9.00 -16.54 7.88
N THR A 105 9.93 -15.97 8.64
CA THR A 105 10.54 -16.62 9.81
C THR A 105 10.12 -16.00 11.14
N GLY A 106 9.30 -14.94 11.11
CA GLY A 106 8.79 -14.29 12.32
C GLY A 106 8.80 -12.77 12.24
N GLU A 107 8.93 -12.15 13.41
CA GLU A 107 8.89 -10.71 13.60
C GLU A 107 10.06 -10.24 14.47
N ASP A 108 10.62 -9.07 14.16
CA ASP A 108 11.64 -8.41 14.98
C ASP A 108 11.47 -6.88 14.89
N ALA A 109 11.09 -6.27 16.01
CA ALA A 109 10.96 -4.82 16.16
C ALA A 109 12.16 -4.20 16.92
N SER A 110 13.29 -4.89 17.03
CA SER A 110 14.46 -4.32 17.71
C SER A 110 15.11 -3.20 16.89
N ALA A 111 15.72 -2.24 17.58
CA ALA A 111 16.51 -1.18 16.96
C ALA A 111 17.66 -1.76 16.09
N ALA A 112 18.28 -2.84 16.54
CA ALA A 112 19.33 -3.51 15.78
C ALA A 112 18.82 -4.10 14.48
N TYR A 113 17.63 -4.73 14.49
CA TYR A 113 17.00 -5.24 13.28
C TYR A 113 16.58 -4.12 12.34
N ALA A 114 16.01 -3.02 12.86
CA ALA A 114 15.65 -1.87 12.02
C ALA A 114 16.84 -1.34 11.22
N VAL A 115 18.05 -1.29 11.83
CA VAL A 115 19.29 -0.86 11.16
C VAL A 115 19.75 -1.90 10.13
N SER A 116 19.87 -3.17 10.52
CA SER A 116 20.38 -4.23 9.63
C SER A 116 19.42 -4.53 8.47
N CYS A 117 18.11 -4.46 8.71
CA CYS A 117 17.11 -4.61 7.66
C CYS A 117 17.21 -3.49 6.63
N LEU A 118 17.46 -2.23 7.08
CA LEU A 118 17.69 -1.11 6.18
C LEU A 118 18.92 -1.33 5.29
N ASP A 119 20.02 -1.85 5.84
CA ASP A 119 21.21 -2.20 5.04
C ASP A 119 20.84 -3.14 3.90
N GLY A 120 20.14 -4.23 4.21
CA GLY A 120 19.69 -5.20 3.20
C GLY A 120 18.73 -4.60 2.18
N ILE A 121 17.81 -3.71 2.58
CA ILE A 121 16.88 -3.00 1.69
C ILE A 121 17.66 -2.13 0.71
N LEU A 122 18.59 -1.32 1.20
CA LEU A 122 19.40 -0.42 0.36
C LEU A 122 20.24 -1.19 -0.66
N ASP A 123 20.84 -2.31 -0.25
CA ASP A 123 21.57 -3.22 -1.14
C ASP A 123 20.67 -3.79 -2.25
N ARG A 124 19.48 -4.29 -1.89
CA ARG A 124 18.54 -4.88 -2.87
C ARG A 124 18.00 -3.86 -3.84
N LEU A 125 17.71 -2.64 -3.37
CA LEU A 125 17.25 -1.53 -4.23
C LEU A 125 18.38 -0.89 -5.04
N GLY A 126 19.65 -1.06 -4.64
CA GLY A 126 20.80 -0.42 -5.27
C GLY A 126 20.81 1.10 -5.08
N THR A 127 20.48 1.58 -3.89
CA THR A 127 20.40 3.00 -3.52
C THR A 127 21.07 3.25 -2.16
N ASP A 128 21.43 4.48 -1.87
CA ASP A 128 22.08 4.88 -0.61
C ASP A 128 21.08 5.37 0.45
N HIS A 129 19.83 5.61 0.07
CA HIS A 129 18.79 6.06 0.99
C HIS A 129 17.38 5.60 0.61
N LEU A 130 16.48 5.59 1.59
CA LEU A 130 15.03 5.51 1.40
C LEU A 130 14.39 6.89 1.61
N ASP A 131 13.29 7.14 0.91
CA ASP A 131 12.49 8.33 1.16
C ASP A 131 11.53 8.14 2.35
N LEU A 132 10.95 6.94 2.50
CA LEU A 132 10.09 6.59 3.62
C LEU A 132 10.41 5.17 4.15
N TYR A 133 10.71 5.06 5.45
CA TYR A 133 10.96 3.78 6.12
C TYR A 133 9.88 3.48 7.14
N GLN A 134 9.18 2.35 7.04
CA GLN A 134 7.98 2.10 7.83
C GLN A 134 8.13 0.87 8.74
N LEU A 135 7.67 0.98 9.99
CA LEU A 135 7.42 -0.17 10.85
C LEU A 135 6.22 -0.95 10.29
N HIS A 136 6.40 -2.25 9.97
CA HIS A 136 5.37 -3.07 9.30
C HIS A 136 4.49 -3.86 10.27
N LEU A 137 4.82 -3.91 11.55
CA LEU A 137 4.08 -4.65 12.58
C LEU A 137 2.93 -3.79 13.13
N GLY A 138 1.78 -3.83 12.45
CA GLY A 138 0.63 -2.97 12.77
C GLY A 138 0.02 -3.23 14.16
N GLY A 139 0.21 -4.44 14.70
CA GLY A 139 -0.24 -4.86 16.02
C GLY A 139 0.76 -4.66 17.15
N LEU A 140 1.99 -4.17 16.88
CA LEU A 140 3.01 -3.98 17.91
C LEU A 140 2.49 -3.09 19.05
N PRO A 141 2.75 -3.40 20.33
CA PRO A 141 2.44 -2.52 21.45
C PRO A 141 3.04 -1.12 21.25
N THR A 142 2.28 -0.08 21.62
CA THR A 142 2.68 1.31 21.37
C THR A 142 4.00 1.67 22.02
N ASP A 143 4.24 1.24 23.25
CA ASP A 143 5.49 1.48 23.98
C ASP A 143 6.70 0.90 23.24
N GLN A 144 6.61 -0.34 22.73
CA GLN A 144 7.67 -0.96 21.92
C GLN A 144 7.91 -0.22 20.59
N ALA A 145 6.86 0.27 19.94
CA ALA A 145 7.01 1.08 18.74
C ALA A 145 7.70 2.42 19.05
N LEU A 146 7.38 3.04 20.20
CA LEU A 146 8.00 4.30 20.62
C LEU A 146 9.51 4.14 20.93
N ASP A 147 9.96 2.98 21.39
CA ASP A 147 11.38 2.68 21.60
C ASP A 147 12.20 2.75 20.32
N LEU A 148 11.56 2.61 19.14
CA LEU A 148 12.23 2.71 17.83
C LEU A 148 12.47 4.16 17.39
N VAL A 149 11.77 5.13 17.96
CA VAL A 149 11.77 6.53 17.47
C VAL A 149 13.18 7.12 17.47
N GLU A 150 13.95 6.95 18.54
CA GLU A 150 15.34 7.44 18.62
C GLU A 150 16.21 6.86 17.48
N THR A 151 16.09 5.57 17.21
CA THR A 151 16.82 4.91 16.13
C THR A 151 16.42 5.46 14.77
N LEU A 152 15.12 5.64 14.52
CA LEU A 152 14.62 6.16 13.24
C LEU A 152 15.06 7.62 13.03
N GLU A 153 14.99 8.46 14.05
CA GLU A 153 15.51 9.84 14.00
C GLU A 153 17.02 9.87 13.72
N HIS A 154 17.78 8.93 14.30
CA HIS A 154 19.21 8.80 14.03
C HIS A 154 19.48 8.41 12.57
N LEU A 155 18.70 7.50 11.99
CA LEU A 155 18.79 7.14 10.56
C LEU A 155 18.47 8.31 9.65
N VAL A 156 17.52 9.19 10.04
CA VAL A 156 17.25 10.46 9.34
C VAL A 156 18.45 11.39 9.43
N ALA A 157 19.02 11.58 10.61
CA ALA A 157 20.20 12.44 10.81
C ALA A 157 21.42 11.97 10.01
N GLN A 158 21.54 10.67 9.76
CA GLN A 158 22.57 10.08 8.90
C GLN A 158 22.28 10.22 7.40
N GLY A 159 21.09 10.68 7.01
CA GLY A 159 20.64 10.75 5.61
C GLY A 159 20.31 9.40 4.97
N ARG A 160 20.21 8.33 5.77
CA ARG A 160 19.90 6.97 5.28
C ARG A 160 18.42 6.79 4.97
N ILE A 161 17.55 7.53 5.67
CA ILE A 161 16.13 7.68 5.38
C ILE A 161 15.77 9.15 5.42
N ARG A 162 14.77 9.59 4.65
CA ARG A 162 14.32 10.99 4.68
C ARG A 162 13.17 11.20 5.66
N ALA A 163 12.34 10.18 5.83
CA ALA A 163 11.18 10.17 6.70
C ALA A 163 10.88 8.74 7.15
N TYR A 164 10.02 8.61 8.16
CA TYR A 164 9.55 7.30 8.58
C TYR A 164 8.05 7.31 8.91
N GLY A 165 7.48 6.13 9.11
CA GLY A 165 6.07 5.95 9.42
C GLY A 165 5.77 4.60 10.04
N TRP A 166 4.49 4.34 10.28
CA TRP A 166 3.99 3.06 10.80
C TRP A 166 2.86 2.52 9.93
N SER A 167 2.92 1.25 9.57
CA SER A 167 1.81 0.55 8.94
C SER A 167 0.90 -0.02 10.03
N THR A 168 -0.15 0.72 10.39
CA THR A 168 -1.14 0.35 11.41
C THR A 168 -2.52 0.86 11.06
N ASP A 169 -3.58 0.11 11.43
CA ASP A 169 -4.98 0.49 11.27
C ASP A 169 -5.54 1.18 12.52
N ASP A 170 -4.75 1.29 13.58
CA ASP A 170 -5.12 1.86 14.86
C ASP A 170 -4.77 3.35 14.92
N PRO A 171 -5.79 4.26 15.00
CA PRO A 171 -5.57 5.71 15.03
C PRO A 171 -4.82 6.18 16.27
N GLU A 172 -4.97 5.50 17.42
CA GLU A 172 -4.29 5.90 18.67
C GLU A 172 -2.79 5.60 18.57
N ARG A 173 -2.42 4.44 18.02
CA ARG A 173 -1.02 4.09 17.72
C ARG A 173 -0.40 5.06 16.74
N ALA A 174 -1.09 5.37 15.65
CA ALA A 174 -0.65 6.33 14.66
C ALA A 174 -0.40 7.72 15.27
N ALA A 175 -1.32 8.22 16.08
CA ALA A 175 -1.20 9.50 16.75
C ALA A 175 -0.06 9.53 17.78
N ALA A 176 0.12 8.46 18.56
CA ALA A 176 1.20 8.36 19.53
C ALA A 176 2.59 8.38 18.85
N PHE A 177 2.73 7.63 17.76
CA PHE A 177 3.97 7.56 16.98
C PHE A 177 4.29 8.90 16.30
N ALA A 178 3.29 9.53 15.69
CA ALA A 178 3.42 10.87 15.09
C ALA A 178 3.80 11.96 16.08
N LYS A 179 3.27 11.88 17.32
CA LYS A 179 3.60 12.80 18.40
C LYS A 179 5.04 12.65 18.90
N ALA A 180 5.55 11.43 18.91
CA ALA A 180 6.88 11.11 19.45
C ALA A 180 8.02 11.49 18.50
N GLY A 181 7.80 11.43 17.17
CA GLY A 181 8.85 11.57 16.17
C GLY A 181 8.67 12.77 15.25
N ALA A 182 9.70 13.61 15.15
CA ALA A 182 9.67 14.80 14.30
C ALA A 182 9.56 14.46 12.79
N HIS A 183 10.20 13.36 12.38
CA HIS A 183 10.22 12.91 10.99
C HIS A 183 9.25 11.73 10.72
N CYS A 184 8.31 11.46 11.65
CA CYS A 184 7.17 10.61 11.38
C CYS A 184 6.17 11.38 10.51
N THR A 185 6.05 11.03 9.24
CA THR A 185 5.30 11.81 8.23
C THR A 185 4.20 11.02 7.56
N ALA A 186 4.10 9.73 7.80
CA ALA A 186 3.14 8.87 7.12
C ALA A 186 2.60 7.77 8.02
N VAL A 187 1.38 7.34 7.71
CA VAL A 187 0.78 6.11 8.22
C VAL A 187 0.30 5.30 7.02
N GLN A 188 0.59 3.99 7.02
CA GLN A 188 0.01 3.09 6.03
C GLN A 188 -1.12 2.29 6.67
N TYR A 189 -2.34 2.39 6.13
CA TYR A 189 -3.52 1.75 6.72
C TYR A 189 -4.46 1.19 5.65
N ASP A 190 -5.25 0.17 6.05
CA ASP A 190 -6.23 -0.46 5.18
C ASP A 190 -7.45 0.43 5.01
N THR A 191 -7.69 0.89 3.79
CA THR A 191 -8.90 1.65 3.47
C THR A 191 -9.27 1.53 1.99
N SER A 192 -10.57 1.46 1.76
CA SER A 192 -11.20 1.46 0.44
C SER A 192 -12.63 1.96 0.57
N VAL A 193 -13.33 2.09 -0.54
CA VAL A 193 -14.78 2.39 -0.55
C VAL A 193 -15.56 1.47 0.40
N LEU A 194 -15.14 0.19 0.51
CA LEU A 194 -15.81 -0.83 1.33
C LEU A 194 -15.37 -0.83 2.80
N ASN A 195 -14.29 -0.14 3.12
CA ASN A 195 -13.66 -0.14 4.44
C ASN A 195 -13.08 1.25 4.75
N ASP A 196 -13.90 2.15 5.26
CA ASP A 196 -13.46 3.48 5.68
C ASP A 196 -12.92 3.46 7.10
N ASN A 197 -11.94 4.32 7.38
CA ASN A 197 -11.41 4.57 8.72
C ASN A 197 -11.40 6.08 8.98
N ALA A 198 -12.57 6.60 9.35
CA ALA A 198 -12.77 8.04 9.57
C ALA A 198 -11.86 8.58 10.70
N ALA A 199 -11.68 7.81 11.77
CA ALA A 199 -10.80 8.21 12.88
C ALA A 199 -9.35 8.36 12.44
N MET A 200 -8.87 7.49 11.52
CA MET A 200 -7.54 7.65 10.93
C MET A 200 -7.44 8.92 10.09
N VAL A 201 -8.46 9.25 9.30
CA VAL A 201 -8.49 10.51 8.53
C VAL A 201 -8.34 11.74 9.42
N ASP A 202 -8.97 11.74 10.62
CA ASP A 202 -8.83 12.82 11.61
C ASP A 202 -7.40 12.89 12.17
N VAL A 203 -6.75 11.75 12.41
CA VAL A 203 -5.33 11.68 12.82
C VAL A 203 -4.42 12.25 11.75
N LEU A 204 -4.63 11.86 10.47
CA LEU A 204 -3.84 12.38 9.36
C LEU A 204 -3.90 13.90 9.27
N ALA A 205 -5.11 14.48 9.39
CA ALA A 205 -5.31 15.92 9.34
C ALA A 205 -4.70 16.63 10.56
N THR A 206 -4.81 16.02 11.76
CA THR A 206 -4.31 16.61 13.01
C THR A 206 -2.80 16.71 13.06
N TRP A 207 -2.10 15.69 12.54
CA TRP A 207 -0.64 15.55 12.61
C TRP A 207 0.07 15.86 11.30
N ASP A 208 -0.66 16.29 10.27
CA ASP A 208 -0.18 16.50 8.90
C ASP A 208 0.61 15.27 8.39
N LEU A 209 -0.06 14.11 8.39
CA LEU A 209 0.52 12.85 7.92
C LEU A 209 -0.04 12.49 6.55
N ALA A 210 0.78 11.84 5.73
CA ALA A 210 0.31 11.14 4.55
C ALA A 210 -0.29 9.79 4.94
N GLY A 211 -1.47 9.50 4.42
CA GLY A 211 -2.12 8.20 4.56
C GLY A 211 -1.86 7.32 3.35
N LEU A 212 -0.88 6.41 3.40
CA LEU A 212 -0.68 5.42 2.35
C LEU A 212 -1.81 4.39 2.45
N ASN A 213 -2.73 4.42 1.48
CA ASN A 213 -3.91 3.55 1.53
C ASN A 213 -3.56 2.18 0.91
N ARG A 214 -3.27 1.19 1.77
CA ARG A 214 -3.13 -0.21 1.34
C ARG A 214 -4.51 -0.82 1.11
N GLY A 215 -4.60 -1.83 0.26
CA GLY A 215 -5.87 -2.47 -0.07
C GLY A 215 -6.91 -1.58 -0.77
N PRO A 216 -6.54 -0.51 -1.53
CA PRO A 216 -7.49 0.49 -2.04
C PRO A 216 -8.52 -0.09 -3.00
N LEU A 217 -8.26 -1.28 -3.55
CA LEU A 217 -9.16 -2.03 -4.43
C LEU A 217 -9.75 -3.28 -3.77
N ALA A 218 -9.74 -3.37 -2.43
CA ALA A 218 -10.26 -4.50 -1.66
C ALA A 218 -9.77 -5.85 -2.22
N MET A 219 -8.44 -6.01 -2.33
CA MET A 219 -7.76 -7.19 -2.89
C MET A 219 -8.23 -7.54 -4.32
N GLY A 220 -8.68 -6.55 -5.07
CA GLY A 220 -9.14 -6.68 -6.45
C GLY A 220 -10.66 -6.81 -6.60
N LEU A 221 -11.44 -6.83 -5.54
CA LEU A 221 -12.90 -6.89 -5.61
C LEU A 221 -13.47 -5.65 -6.33
N LEU A 222 -12.89 -4.47 -6.11
CA LEU A 222 -13.27 -3.21 -6.75
C LEU A 222 -12.73 -3.03 -8.19
N THR A 223 -12.17 -4.08 -8.80
CA THR A 223 -11.80 -4.04 -10.24
C THR A 223 -12.94 -4.44 -11.17
N GLY A 224 -14.00 -5.02 -10.63
CA GLY A 224 -15.14 -5.53 -11.41
C GLY A 224 -14.92 -6.90 -12.05
N LYS A 225 -13.71 -7.47 -12.03
CA LYS A 225 -13.40 -8.77 -12.64
C LYS A 225 -14.12 -9.96 -11.99
N TYR A 226 -14.64 -9.78 -10.79
CA TYR A 226 -15.39 -10.78 -10.04
C TYR A 226 -16.92 -10.61 -10.17
N HIS A 227 -17.40 -9.75 -11.07
CA HIS A 227 -18.82 -9.62 -11.36
C HIS A 227 -19.25 -10.81 -12.24
N GLY A 228 -20.16 -11.65 -11.72
CA GLY A 228 -20.51 -12.93 -12.32
C GLY A 228 -19.64 -14.10 -11.78
N ALA A 229 -19.71 -15.25 -12.40
CA ALA A 229 -18.97 -16.45 -11.97
C ALA A 229 -17.47 -16.33 -12.31
N ALA A 230 -16.71 -15.64 -11.47
CA ALA A 230 -15.25 -15.77 -11.49
C ALA A 230 -14.85 -17.14 -10.92
N GLY A 231 -13.96 -17.86 -11.59
CA GLY A 231 -13.38 -19.09 -11.05
C GLY A 231 -12.60 -18.85 -9.76
N ALA A 232 -12.43 -19.90 -8.95
CA ALA A 232 -11.59 -19.82 -7.76
C ALA A 232 -10.15 -19.45 -8.11
N LEU A 233 -9.50 -18.70 -7.23
CA LEU A 233 -8.10 -18.33 -7.35
C LEU A 233 -7.18 -19.53 -7.13
N GLY A 234 -5.96 -19.51 -7.67
CA GLY A 234 -4.96 -20.57 -7.49
C GLY A 234 -4.56 -20.73 -6.02
N GLY A 235 -4.12 -21.94 -5.66
CA GLY A 235 -3.71 -22.27 -4.29
C GLY A 235 -2.42 -21.56 -3.82
N ASP A 236 -1.69 -20.93 -4.70
CA ASP A 236 -0.51 -20.10 -4.44
C ASP A 236 -0.82 -18.60 -4.27
N ASP A 237 -2.10 -18.22 -4.43
CA ASP A 237 -2.58 -16.84 -4.22
C ASP A 237 -3.07 -16.69 -2.77
N VAL A 238 -2.56 -15.69 -2.08
CA VAL A 238 -2.91 -15.38 -0.68
C VAL A 238 -4.43 -15.26 -0.44
N ARG A 239 -5.20 -14.89 -1.46
CA ARG A 239 -6.67 -14.76 -1.37
C ARG A 239 -7.39 -16.11 -1.33
N GLY A 240 -6.76 -17.21 -1.76
CA GLY A 240 -7.29 -18.57 -1.66
C GLY A 240 -7.15 -19.20 -0.26
N ARG A 241 -6.40 -18.54 0.63
CA ARG A 241 -5.99 -19.09 1.93
C ARG A 241 -6.97 -18.82 3.09
N ASN A 242 -7.90 -17.86 2.95
CA ASN A 242 -8.79 -17.38 4.03
C ASN A 242 -8.06 -16.84 5.28
N PRO A 243 -7.03 -15.99 5.18
CA PRO A 243 -6.47 -15.39 6.37
C PRO A 243 -7.51 -14.48 7.03
N GLU A 244 -7.52 -14.41 8.37
CA GLU A 244 -8.53 -13.67 9.15
C GLU A 244 -8.72 -12.19 8.71
N TRP A 245 -7.65 -11.55 8.26
CA TRP A 245 -7.71 -10.17 7.78
C TRP A 245 -8.36 -10.02 6.40
N LEU A 246 -8.51 -11.13 5.62
CA LEU A 246 -9.07 -11.11 4.27
C LEU A 246 -10.58 -11.37 4.29
N ARG A 247 -11.34 -10.36 4.63
CA ARG A 247 -12.81 -10.46 4.80
C ARG A 247 -13.61 -10.55 3.51
N TRP A 248 -13.02 -10.19 2.37
CA TRP A 248 -13.75 -10.05 1.09
C TRP A 248 -13.88 -11.34 0.29
N PHE A 249 -13.05 -12.34 0.62
CA PHE A 249 -12.98 -13.60 -0.10
C PHE A 249 -13.09 -14.77 0.87
N THR A 250 -13.71 -15.86 0.39
CA THR A 250 -13.69 -17.19 1.05
C THR A 250 -13.37 -18.21 -0.03
N ASP A 251 -12.36 -19.06 0.20
CA ASP A 251 -11.87 -20.06 -0.75
C ASP A 251 -11.56 -19.48 -2.14
N GLY A 252 -10.99 -18.29 -2.17
CA GLY A 252 -10.65 -17.57 -3.40
C GLY A 252 -11.82 -16.99 -4.19
N VAL A 253 -13.04 -17.02 -3.62
CA VAL A 253 -14.24 -16.47 -4.24
C VAL A 253 -14.76 -15.29 -3.41
N PRO A 254 -15.19 -14.19 -4.04
CA PRO A 254 -15.83 -13.09 -3.32
C PRO A 254 -17.05 -13.57 -2.54
N THR A 255 -17.16 -13.17 -1.28
CA THR A 255 -18.37 -13.50 -0.51
C THR A 255 -19.58 -12.74 -1.06
N PRO A 256 -20.79 -13.32 -1.06
CA PRO A 256 -21.98 -12.69 -1.62
C PRO A 256 -22.29 -11.32 -1.01
N GLU A 257 -22.05 -11.15 0.30
CA GLU A 257 -22.25 -9.90 1.00
C GLU A 257 -21.42 -8.76 0.39
N TRP A 258 -20.12 -8.98 0.21
CA TRP A 258 -19.22 -7.96 -0.33
C TRP A 258 -19.45 -7.71 -1.82
N ALA A 259 -19.82 -8.74 -2.60
CA ALA A 259 -20.22 -8.58 -3.99
C ALA A 259 -21.46 -7.66 -4.11
N GLN A 260 -22.48 -7.85 -3.26
CA GLN A 260 -23.67 -6.98 -3.21
C GLN A 260 -23.32 -5.54 -2.81
N ARG A 261 -22.38 -5.34 -1.87
CA ARG A 261 -21.94 -3.99 -1.50
C ARG A 261 -21.26 -3.27 -2.68
N VAL A 262 -20.44 -3.98 -3.45
CA VAL A 262 -19.84 -3.42 -4.69
C VAL A 262 -20.90 -3.06 -5.70
N ASP A 263 -21.89 -3.93 -5.94
CA ASP A 263 -22.96 -3.65 -6.90
C ASP A 263 -23.79 -2.43 -6.49
N ARG A 264 -23.99 -2.22 -5.19
CA ARG A 264 -24.74 -1.09 -4.64
C ARG A 264 -24.08 0.27 -4.97
N VAL A 265 -22.75 0.36 -4.95
CA VAL A 265 -22.02 1.61 -5.20
C VAL A 265 -21.52 1.75 -6.64
N ARG A 266 -21.62 0.69 -7.44
CA ARG A 266 -21.09 0.64 -8.80
C ARG A 266 -21.56 1.80 -9.67
N ALA A 267 -22.86 2.06 -9.70
CA ALA A 267 -23.43 3.10 -10.54
C ALA A 267 -22.86 4.50 -10.21
N ALA A 268 -22.77 4.84 -8.93
CA ALA A 268 -22.22 6.11 -8.47
C ALA A 268 -20.71 6.22 -8.76
N LEU A 269 -19.95 5.13 -8.57
CA LEU A 269 -18.51 5.12 -8.86
C LEU A 269 -18.19 5.24 -10.36
N THR A 270 -19.12 4.87 -11.25
CA THR A 270 -18.88 4.84 -12.70
C THR A 270 -19.67 5.89 -13.48
N ALA A 271 -20.40 6.79 -12.80
CA ALA A 271 -21.37 7.70 -13.39
C ALA A 271 -20.78 8.65 -14.45
N ASP A 272 -19.52 9.06 -14.34
CA ASP A 272 -18.84 9.96 -15.26
C ASP A 272 -18.02 9.22 -16.35
N GLY A 273 -18.32 7.94 -16.59
CA GLY A 273 -17.62 7.09 -17.56
C GLY A 273 -16.27 6.55 -17.06
N ARG A 274 -16.03 6.57 -15.76
CA ARG A 274 -14.91 5.86 -15.12
C ARG A 274 -15.17 4.37 -15.09
N THR A 275 -14.11 3.59 -15.05
CA THR A 275 -14.24 2.19 -14.62
C THR A 275 -14.46 2.12 -13.11
N LEU A 276 -14.87 0.95 -12.61
CA LEU A 276 -15.04 0.73 -11.17
C LEU A 276 -13.74 0.95 -10.39
N THR A 277 -12.61 0.49 -10.94
CA THR A 277 -11.25 0.75 -10.39
C THR A 277 -10.98 2.24 -10.25
N GLN A 278 -11.20 2.99 -11.33
CA GLN A 278 -10.96 4.43 -11.38
C GLN A 278 -11.89 5.20 -10.43
N GLY A 279 -13.13 4.77 -10.29
CA GLY A 279 -14.09 5.35 -9.34
C GLY A 279 -13.68 5.09 -7.90
N ALA A 280 -13.27 3.87 -7.56
CA ALA A 280 -12.82 3.50 -6.22
C ALA A 280 -11.56 4.29 -5.80
N LEU A 281 -10.58 4.43 -6.68
CA LEU A 281 -9.39 5.25 -6.43
C LEU A 281 -9.74 6.74 -6.35
N GLY A 282 -10.65 7.21 -7.21
CA GLY A 282 -11.17 8.58 -7.20
C GLY A 282 -11.91 8.93 -5.92
N TRP A 283 -12.64 7.97 -5.33
CA TRP A 283 -13.29 8.13 -4.02
C TRP A 283 -12.26 8.35 -2.90
N LEU A 284 -11.18 7.57 -2.85
CA LEU A 284 -10.10 7.74 -1.87
C LEU A 284 -9.43 9.11 -2.00
N LEU A 285 -9.23 9.58 -3.23
CA LEU A 285 -8.67 10.91 -3.49
C LEU A 285 -9.62 12.04 -3.07
N ALA A 286 -10.93 11.83 -3.16
CA ALA A 286 -11.96 12.78 -2.70
C ALA A 286 -12.15 12.75 -1.18
N ARG A 287 -11.97 11.57 -0.55
CA ARG A 287 -12.19 11.32 0.88
C ARG A 287 -11.28 12.14 1.78
N SER A 288 -10.01 12.34 1.38
CA SER A 288 -9.06 13.16 2.13
C SER A 288 -7.93 13.66 1.23
N PRO A 289 -7.47 14.91 1.39
CA PRO A 289 -6.28 15.41 0.71
C PRO A 289 -4.99 14.73 1.20
N HIS A 290 -5.01 14.06 2.35
CA HIS A 290 -3.88 13.33 2.92
C HIS A 290 -3.77 11.89 2.41
N ASN A 291 -4.80 11.36 1.74
CA ASN A 291 -4.76 10.00 1.21
C ASN A 291 -3.82 9.86 0.01
N LEU A 292 -3.04 8.79 0.02
CA LEU A 292 -2.15 8.35 -1.06
C LEU A 292 -2.46 6.88 -1.39
N PRO A 293 -3.47 6.59 -2.23
CA PRO A 293 -3.79 5.22 -2.59
C PRO A 293 -2.61 4.56 -3.32
N ILE A 294 -2.28 3.32 -2.91
CA ILE A 294 -1.16 2.53 -3.44
C ILE A 294 -1.66 1.20 -4.04
N PRO A 295 -2.45 1.23 -5.14
CA PRO A 295 -2.91 0.00 -5.78
C PRO A 295 -1.74 -0.84 -6.28
N GLY A 296 -1.84 -2.17 -6.10
CA GLY A 296 -0.89 -3.12 -6.67
C GLY A 296 -1.15 -3.34 -8.16
N CYS A 297 -0.07 -3.53 -8.92
CA CYS A 297 -0.10 -3.87 -10.34
C CYS A 297 0.86 -5.03 -10.65
N ARG A 298 0.44 -5.98 -11.50
CA ARG A 298 1.26 -7.09 -12.00
C ARG A 298 1.59 -6.95 -13.48
N THR A 299 0.83 -6.12 -14.20
CA THR A 299 0.96 -5.96 -15.66
C THR A 299 0.84 -4.49 -16.06
N VAL A 300 1.41 -4.16 -17.22
CA VAL A 300 1.29 -2.83 -17.83
C VAL A 300 -0.18 -2.39 -17.93
N ALA A 301 -1.07 -3.27 -18.41
CA ALA A 301 -2.49 -2.96 -18.54
C ALA A 301 -3.15 -2.59 -17.18
N GLN A 302 -2.74 -3.25 -16.08
CA GLN A 302 -3.22 -2.89 -14.75
C GLN A 302 -2.65 -1.53 -14.29
N ALA A 303 -1.41 -1.20 -14.62
CA ALA A 303 -0.85 0.11 -14.32
C ALA A 303 -1.58 1.22 -15.09
N GLU A 304 -1.83 1.04 -16.38
CA GLU A 304 -2.61 1.96 -17.20
C GLU A 304 -4.00 2.20 -16.64
N GLU A 305 -4.69 1.13 -16.23
CA GLU A 305 -6.02 1.22 -15.63
C GLU A 305 -6.01 1.92 -14.26
N ASN A 306 -5.12 1.52 -13.37
CA ASN A 306 -5.06 2.02 -12.00
C ASN A 306 -4.62 3.49 -11.93
N PHE A 307 -3.73 3.93 -12.84
CA PHE A 307 -3.14 5.27 -12.78
C PHE A 307 -3.80 6.29 -13.70
N ALA A 308 -4.73 5.88 -14.55
CA ALA A 308 -5.56 6.80 -15.32
C ALA A 308 -6.24 7.93 -14.48
N PRO A 309 -6.64 7.71 -13.20
CA PRO A 309 -7.18 8.77 -12.35
C PRO A 309 -6.23 9.94 -12.07
N LEU A 310 -4.91 9.79 -12.23
CA LEU A 310 -3.99 10.93 -12.09
C LEU A 310 -4.24 12.02 -13.14
N ALA A 311 -4.75 11.66 -14.31
CA ALA A 311 -5.10 12.61 -15.37
C ALA A 311 -6.55 13.15 -15.20
N ARG A 312 -7.31 12.61 -14.24
CA ARG A 312 -8.69 13.00 -13.95
C ARG A 312 -8.78 13.68 -12.57
N THR A 313 -9.85 14.39 -12.34
CA THR A 313 -10.19 14.91 -11.02
C THR A 313 -10.55 13.77 -10.05
N PRO A 314 -10.48 13.97 -8.73
CA PRO A 314 -11.10 13.09 -7.76
C PRO A 314 -12.56 12.80 -8.12
N LEU A 315 -13.21 11.84 -7.46
CA LEU A 315 -14.62 11.54 -7.68
C LEU A 315 -15.44 12.84 -7.49
N PRO A 316 -16.36 13.20 -8.41
CA PRO A 316 -17.21 14.36 -8.27
C PRO A 316 -17.97 14.38 -6.95
N ALA A 317 -18.20 15.57 -6.38
CA ALA A 317 -18.78 15.72 -5.06
C ALA A 317 -20.19 15.10 -4.90
N ASP A 318 -21.01 15.15 -5.93
CA ASP A 318 -22.32 14.53 -5.99
C ASP A 318 -22.23 13.00 -5.99
N ALA A 319 -21.35 12.43 -6.82
CA ALA A 319 -21.08 11.00 -6.84
C ALA A 319 -20.47 10.51 -5.53
N PHE A 320 -19.55 11.30 -4.92
CA PHE A 320 -18.99 11.00 -3.60
C PHE A 320 -20.10 10.95 -2.54
N ALA A 321 -20.96 11.97 -2.49
CA ALA A 321 -22.07 12.04 -1.54
C ALA A 321 -23.07 10.87 -1.72
N GLU A 322 -23.32 10.46 -2.95
CA GLU A 322 -24.16 9.30 -3.26
C GLU A 322 -23.52 8.00 -2.72
N VAL A 323 -22.22 7.79 -2.96
CA VAL A 323 -21.49 6.63 -2.40
C VAL A 323 -21.58 6.61 -0.88
N GLU A 324 -21.33 7.74 -0.21
CA GLU A 324 -21.41 7.86 1.26
C GLU A 324 -22.83 7.52 1.76
N SER A 325 -23.87 8.02 1.10
CA SER A 325 -25.26 7.70 1.43
C SER A 325 -25.59 6.22 1.29
N LEU A 326 -25.13 5.59 0.20
CA LEU A 326 -25.35 4.16 -0.07
C LEU A 326 -24.66 3.23 0.93
N LEU A 327 -23.56 3.69 1.53
CA LEU A 327 -22.77 2.91 2.51
C LEU A 327 -23.06 3.27 3.96
N ALA A 328 -23.83 4.32 4.24
CA ALA A 328 -24.11 4.78 5.61
C ALA A 328 -24.66 3.68 6.52
N ASP A 329 -25.61 2.89 6.00
CA ASP A 329 -26.25 1.78 6.72
C ASP A 329 -25.30 0.58 7.01
N LEU A 330 -24.10 0.58 6.40
CA LEU A 330 -23.13 -0.52 6.47
C LEU A 330 -21.93 -0.21 7.35
N ARG A 331 -21.83 1.05 7.79
CA ARG A 331 -20.73 1.57 8.64
C ARG A 331 -21.18 1.85 10.07
N GLY A 332 -22.46 1.61 10.38
CA GLY A 332 -23.08 1.77 11.69
C GLY A 332 -22.90 0.57 12.61
#